data_d3951961134acad78ce2580a3c413279
#
_entry.id   d3951961134acad78ce2580a3c413279
#
_cell.length_a   1.000
_cell.length_b   1.000
_cell.length_c   1.000
_cell.angle_alpha   90.00
_cell.angle_beta   90.00
_cell.angle_gamma   90.00
#
_symmetry.space_group_name_H-M   'P 1'
#
loop_
_entity.id
_entity.type
_entity.pdbx_description
1 polymer ?
#
loop_
_entity_poly.entity_id
_entity_poly.type
_entity_poly.pdbx_seq_one_letter_code
_entity_poly.pdbx_strand_id
1 'polypeptide(L)'
;TARLEEKAGDDYVAFDGDTQIGRIFRSQAGGGIDNRWFWIVAADGSHRLDWPSAGYEDSAYVASRRLEMIYESIKAEIVMQYIYNKYSAKRTAL
;
A
#
# COMPACT_ATOMS: atom_id res chain seq x y z
N THR A 1 1.51 -6.06 -10.54
CA THR A 1 0.11 -6.11 -10.17
C THR A 1 -0.09 -6.86 -8.87
N ALA A 2 -0.84 -6.31 -7.95
CA ALA A 2 -1.04 -6.92 -6.65
C ALA A 2 -2.00 -8.10 -6.75
N ARG A 3 -1.72 -9.13 -5.96
CA ARG A 3 -2.54 -10.33 -5.85
C ARG A 3 -3.11 -10.39 -4.44
N LEU A 4 -4.38 -10.72 -4.31
CA LEU A 4 -5.04 -10.87 -3.02
C LEU A 4 -5.18 -12.34 -2.67
N GLU A 5 -4.89 -12.69 -1.42
CA GLU A 5 -5.14 -14.02 -0.88
C GLU A 5 -6.07 -13.89 0.32
N GLU A 6 -7.13 -14.67 0.31
CA GLU A 6 -8.04 -14.70 1.43
C GLU A 6 -7.40 -15.43 2.61
N LYS A 7 -7.36 -14.76 3.75
CA LYS A 7 -6.83 -15.33 4.99
C LYS A 7 -7.95 -15.90 5.85
N ALA A 8 -9.05 -15.19 5.91
CA ALA A 8 -10.27 -15.59 6.58
C ALA A 8 -11.40 -14.82 5.93
N GLY A 9 -12.65 -15.15 6.19
CA GLY A 9 -13.75 -14.40 5.61
C GLY A 9 -13.58 -12.90 5.88
N ASP A 10 -13.71 -12.10 4.83
CA ASP A 10 -13.58 -10.63 4.90
C ASP A 10 -12.21 -10.15 5.36
N ASP A 11 -11.15 -10.93 5.13
CA ASP A 11 -9.79 -10.59 5.50
C ASP A 11 -8.85 -11.11 4.41
N TYR A 12 -8.16 -10.20 3.73
CA TYR A 12 -7.29 -10.51 2.60
C TYR A 12 -5.91 -9.92 2.80
N VAL A 13 -4.90 -10.64 2.36
CA VAL A 13 -3.52 -10.17 2.34
C VAL A 13 -3.14 -9.88 0.89
N ALA A 14 -2.50 -8.76 0.66
CA ALA A 14 -2.07 -8.34 -0.68
C ALA A 14 -0.59 -8.64 -0.88
N PHE A 15 -0.26 -9.16 -2.05
CA PHE A 15 1.11 -9.54 -2.42
C PHE A 15 1.51 -8.92 -3.74
N ASP A 16 2.78 -8.58 -3.87
CA ASP A 16 3.45 -8.29 -5.13
C ASP A 16 4.48 -9.40 -5.31
N GLY A 17 4.17 -10.38 -6.17
CA GLY A 17 4.94 -11.60 -6.22
C GLY A 17 4.85 -12.33 -4.88
N ASP A 18 6.00 -12.53 -4.23
CA ASP A 18 6.06 -13.19 -2.93
C ASP A 18 6.15 -12.20 -1.77
N THR A 19 6.12 -10.91 -2.06
CA THR A 19 6.26 -9.88 -1.04
C THR A 19 4.89 -9.41 -0.58
N GLN A 20 4.64 -9.53 0.73
CA GLN A 20 3.42 -8.99 1.30
C GLN A 20 3.49 -7.47 1.30
N ILE A 21 2.50 -6.82 0.71
CA ILE A 21 2.48 -5.36 0.56
C ILE A 21 1.37 -4.69 1.33
N GLY A 22 0.44 -5.45 1.89
CA GLY A 22 -0.63 -4.84 2.65
C GLY A 22 -1.72 -5.83 3.01
N ARG A 23 -2.79 -5.27 3.55
CA ARG A 23 -3.92 -6.04 4.05
C ARG A 23 -5.21 -5.27 3.84
N ILE A 24 -6.28 -6.00 3.58
CA ILE A 24 -7.63 -5.45 3.42
C ILE A 24 -8.57 -6.28 4.27
N PHE A 25 -9.36 -5.64 5.11
CA PHE A 25 -10.31 -6.39 5.92
C PHE A 25 -11.53 -5.53 6.22
N ARG A 26 -12.65 -6.19 6.48
CA ARG A 26 -13.86 -5.50 6.85
C ARG A 26 -13.74 -5.03 8.29
N SER A 27 -13.95 -3.73 8.50
CA SER A 27 -13.91 -3.15 9.82
C SER A 27 -15.20 -3.48 10.55
N GLN A 28 -15.07 -3.95 11.80
CA GLN A 28 -16.22 -4.17 12.67
C GLN A 28 -16.23 -3.18 13.83
N ALA A 29 -15.43 -2.17 13.76
CA ALA A 29 -15.44 -1.10 14.73
C ALA A 29 -16.80 -0.40 14.71
N GLY A 30 -17.27 0.04 15.84
CA GLY A 30 -18.56 0.70 15.93
C GLY A 30 -19.75 -0.24 16.01
N GLY A 31 -19.54 -1.49 16.43
CA GLY A 31 -20.62 -2.44 16.67
C GLY A 31 -21.33 -2.92 15.41
N GLY A 32 -20.63 -2.94 14.29
CA GLY A 32 -21.18 -3.45 13.05
C GLY A 32 -22.01 -2.47 12.25
N ILE A 33 -22.09 -1.23 12.70
CA ILE A 33 -22.80 -0.18 11.97
C ILE A 33 -22.00 0.30 10.77
N ASP A 34 -20.69 0.22 10.87
CA ASP A 34 -19.78 0.67 9.84
C ASP A 34 -19.22 -0.54 9.08
N ASN A 35 -19.82 -0.86 7.95
CA ASN A 35 -19.41 -1.99 7.10
C ASN A 35 -18.30 -1.61 6.14
N ARG A 36 -17.43 -0.70 6.52
CA ARG A 36 -16.37 -0.26 5.64
C ARG A 36 -15.23 -1.26 5.59
N TRP A 37 -14.54 -1.23 4.47
CA TRP A 37 -13.34 -2.02 4.27
C TRP A 37 -12.12 -1.17 4.57
N PHE A 38 -11.30 -1.67 5.46
CA PHE A 38 -10.05 -1.00 5.82
C PHE A 38 -8.92 -1.55 4.97
N TRP A 39 -8.09 -0.67 4.44
CA TRP A 39 -6.88 -1.07 3.74
C TRP A 39 -5.67 -0.42 4.39
N ILE A 40 -4.55 -1.14 4.37
CA ILE A 40 -3.28 -0.63 4.88
C ILE A 40 -2.15 -1.16 4.02
N VAL A 41 -1.24 -0.26 3.64
CA VAL A 41 -0.02 -0.61 2.92
C VAL A 41 1.06 -0.89 3.96
N ALA A 42 1.70 -2.06 3.83
CA ALA A 42 2.77 -2.48 4.74
C ALA A 42 4.03 -2.78 3.94
N ALA A 43 4.39 -1.87 3.03
CA ALA A 43 5.58 -1.99 2.21
C ALA A 43 6.75 -1.24 2.86
N ASP A 44 7.96 -1.75 2.62
CA ASP A 44 9.17 -1.11 3.13
C ASP A 44 9.28 0.32 2.60
N GLY A 45 9.63 1.24 3.47
CA GLY A 45 9.82 2.63 3.10
C GLY A 45 8.56 3.48 3.11
N SER A 46 7.39 2.88 3.30
CA SER A 46 6.13 3.64 3.29
C SER A 46 6.08 4.73 4.35
N HIS A 47 6.76 4.52 5.46
CA HIS A 47 6.80 5.48 6.56
C HIS A 47 7.62 6.74 6.25
N ARG A 48 8.38 6.72 5.15
CA ARG A 48 9.24 7.84 4.77
C ARG A 48 8.58 8.80 3.79
N LEU A 49 7.37 8.46 3.34
CA LEU A 49 6.70 9.22 2.30
C LEU A 49 5.43 9.84 2.87
N ASP A 50 5.07 10.99 2.33
CA ASP A 50 3.86 11.70 2.75
C ASP A 50 2.61 11.15 2.07
N TRP A 51 2.60 9.85 1.79
CA TRP A 51 1.45 9.19 1.21
C TRP A 51 0.54 8.65 2.31
N PRO A 52 -0.76 8.77 2.15
CA PRO A 52 -1.66 8.05 3.06
C PRO A 52 -1.42 6.56 2.88
N SER A 53 -1.14 5.87 3.98
CA SER A 53 -0.81 4.44 3.93
C SER A 53 -1.95 3.55 4.43
N ALA A 54 -3.08 4.13 4.77
CA ALA A 54 -4.25 3.40 5.25
C ALA A 54 -5.50 4.23 5.01
N GLY A 55 -6.65 3.55 4.96
CA GLY A 55 -7.93 4.24 4.80
C GLY A 55 -9.10 3.29 4.85
N TYR A 56 -10.31 3.85 4.73
CA TYR A 56 -11.56 3.10 4.73
C TYR A 56 -12.27 3.34 3.41
N GLU A 57 -12.88 2.28 2.88
CA GLU A 57 -13.64 2.35 1.63
C GLU A 57 -14.95 1.57 1.78
N ASP A 58 -15.89 1.84 0.89
CA ASP A 58 -17.21 1.23 0.97
C ASP A 58 -17.24 -0.22 0.48
N SER A 59 -16.23 -0.65 -0.25
CA SER A 59 -16.17 -2.01 -0.78
C SER A 59 -14.77 -2.55 -0.78
N ALA A 60 -14.65 -3.88 -0.77
CA ALA A 60 -13.36 -4.56 -0.88
C ALA A 60 -12.66 -4.20 -2.19
N TYR A 61 -13.42 -4.07 -3.27
CA TYR A 61 -12.86 -3.74 -4.57
C TYR A 61 -12.17 -2.36 -4.52
N VAL A 62 -12.86 -1.36 -4.00
CA VAL A 62 -12.30 0.00 -3.92
C VAL A 62 -11.10 0.01 -2.98
N ALA A 63 -11.19 -0.70 -1.86
CA ALA A 63 -10.06 -0.81 -0.92
C ALA A 63 -8.84 -1.42 -1.58
N SER A 64 -9.01 -2.48 -2.36
CA SER A 64 -7.90 -3.12 -3.06
C SER A 64 -7.28 -2.21 -4.11
N ARG A 65 -8.11 -1.44 -4.82
CA ARG A 65 -7.62 -0.48 -5.81
C ARG A 65 -6.83 0.65 -5.16
N ARG A 66 -7.31 1.12 -4.01
CA ARG A 66 -6.60 2.16 -3.26
C ARG A 66 -5.24 1.67 -2.79
N LEU A 67 -5.22 0.47 -2.21
CA LEU A 67 -3.98 -0.12 -1.72
C LEU A 67 -2.97 -0.28 -2.86
N GLU A 68 -3.41 -0.82 -3.98
CA GLU A 68 -2.53 -1.01 -5.14
C GLU A 68 -2.01 0.32 -5.67
N MET A 69 -2.87 1.32 -5.78
CA MET A 69 -2.47 2.64 -6.27
C MET A 69 -1.43 3.29 -5.35
N ILE A 70 -1.64 3.23 -4.05
CA ILE A 70 -0.69 3.81 -3.10
C ILE A 70 0.62 3.04 -3.12
N TYR A 71 0.56 1.71 -3.17
CA TYR A 71 1.76 0.88 -3.25
C TYR A 71 2.59 1.22 -4.50
N GLU A 72 1.93 1.33 -5.67
CA GLU A 72 2.62 1.66 -6.91
C GLU A 72 3.23 3.07 -6.84
N SER A 73 2.56 4.01 -6.19
CA SER A 73 3.08 5.36 -5.99
C SER A 73 4.32 5.35 -5.10
N ILE A 74 4.30 4.55 -4.04
CA ILE A 74 5.45 4.41 -3.14
C ILE A 74 6.64 3.80 -3.88
N LYS A 75 6.40 2.76 -4.67
CA LYS A 75 7.45 2.14 -5.47
C LYS A 75 8.08 3.14 -6.44
N ALA A 76 7.25 3.89 -7.14
CA ALA A 76 7.72 4.88 -8.11
C ALA A 76 8.56 5.95 -7.41
N GLU A 77 8.13 6.41 -6.24
CA GLU A 77 8.86 7.42 -5.48
C GLU A 77 10.22 6.90 -5.02
N ILE A 78 10.28 5.66 -4.56
CA ILE A 78 11.54 5.04 -4.13
C ILE A 78 12.51 4.95 -5.30
N VAL A 79 12.04 4.52 -6.47
CA VAL A 79 12.86 4.43 -7.67
C VAL A 79 13.36 5.81 -8.10
N MET A 80 12.49 6.80 -8.10
CA MET A 80 12.87 8.16 -8.46
C MET A 80 13.91 8.73 -7.49
N GLN A 81 13.75 8.46 -6.21
CA GLN A 81 14.69 8.90 -5.20
C GLN A 81 16.06 8.25 -5.39
N TYR A 82 16.08 6.97 -5.73
CA TYR A 82 17.31 6.25 -6.03
C TYR A 82 18.03 6.88 -7.23
N ILE A 83 17.29 7.13 -8.29
CA ILE A 83 17.85 7.74 -9.50
C ILE A 83 18.39 9.14 -9.20
N TYR A 84 17.62 9.94 -8.48
CA TYR A 84 18.04 11.29 -8.11
C TYR A 84 19.36 11.26 -7.34
N ASN A 85 19.45 10.41 -6.33
CA ASN A 85 20.66 10.31 -5.51
C ASN A 85 21.87 9.88 -6.33
N LYS A 86 21.67 8.95 -7.26
CA LYS A 86 22.75 8.47 -8.12
C LYS A 86 23.29 9.58 -9.01
N TYR A 87 22.42 10.36 -9.63
CA TYR A 87 22.84 11.46 -10.50
C TYR A 87 23.40 12.65 -9.72
N SER A 88 22.84 12.92 -8.55
CA SER A 88 23.36 13.98 -7.69
C SER A 88 24.77 13.69 -7.21
N ALA A 89 25.07 12.45 -6.87
CA ALA A 89 26.40 12.03 -6.48
C ALA A 89 27.39 12.22 -7.62
N LYS A 90 27.00 11.91 -8.85
CA LYS A 90 27.85 12.12 -10.02
C LYS A 90 28.15 13.60 -10.24
N ARG A 91 27.16 14.46 -10.05
CA ARG A 91 27.34 15.90 -10.18
C ARG A 91 28.34 16.45 -9.17
N THR A 92 28.26 15.94 -7.96
CA THR A 92 29.13 16.40 -6.87
C THR A 92 30.57 15.97 -7.10
N ALA A 93 30.79 14.89 -7.83
CA ALA A 93 32.13 14.38 -8.11
C ALA A 93 32.86 15.19 -9.19
N LEU A 94 32.18 16.06 -9.87
CA LEU A 94 32.79 16.95 -10.85
C LEU A 94 33.27 18.23 -10.16
#